data_66bea259744da166bbb331da1d5c6611
#
_entry.id   66bea259744da166bbb331da1d5c6611
#
_cell.length_a   1.000
_cell.length_b   1.000
_cell.length_c   1.000
_cell.angle_alpha   90.00
_cell.angle_beta   90.00
_cell.angle_gamma   90.00
#
_symmetry.space_group_name_H-M   'P 1'
#
loop_
_entity.id
_entity.type
_entity.pdbx_description
1 polymer ?
#
loop_
_entity_poly.entity_id
_entity_poly.type
_entity_poly.pdbx_seq_one_letter_code
_entity_poly.pdbx_strand_id
1 'polypeptide(L)'
;ENSVWNSVENSVWNSVGNTKLTHYWFCYESLGWSSGWVSFYDYFRRVGIVKTPEFDKYVEYLQSGLFMTVFQDGLAVVCRRPKKLLRDERERMHSETEAAIEWRDGFKLYYLFGIEFDEKLWKKVVDRKLKFKEMMEISNMEQRMAALKVLGAEYLLEQGKAQLIEKTTRGNELFLLKGVFSRYAYFLKYTCPSTGRVYVSGVDPEVGKQGSADACMAWKHHMTMKEYSNIIAEA
;
A
#
# COMPACT_ATOMS: atom_id res chain seq x y z
N GLU A 1 -2.39 -8.36 4.83
CA GLU A 1 -2.43 -9.16 6.08
C GLU A 1 -1.09 -9.84 6.36
N ASN A 2 -0.43 -10.46 5.38
CA ASN A 2 0.84 -11.15 5.58
C ASN A 2 2.02 -10.22 5.98
N SER A 3 2.00 -8.93 5.62
CA SER A 3 3.12 -8.01 5.90
C SER A 3 3.18 -7.58 7.37
N VAL A 4 2.05 -7.32 8.02
CA VAL A 4 2.01 -6.99 9.46
C VAL A 4 2.49 -8.19 10.29
N TRP A 5 2.08 -9.39 9.89
CA TRP A 5 2.51 -10.64 10.50
C TRP A 5 4.03 -10.81 10.44
N ASN A 6 4.59 -10.70 9.24
CA ASN A 6 6.03 -10.86 9.03
C ASN A 6 6.84 -9.84 9.82
N SER A 7 6.34 -8.61 9.96
CA SER A 7 7.04 -7.57 10.71
C SER A 7 6.98 -7.77 12.21
N VAL A 8 5.82 -8.16 12.73
CA VAL A 8 5.68 -8.49 14.16
C VAL A 8 6.47 -9.76 14.48
N GLU A 9 6.38 -10.78 13.64
CA GLU A 9 7.14 -12.01 13.76
C GLU A 9 8.66 -11.72 13.74
N ASN A 10 9.16 -10.98 12.76
CA ASN A 10 10.56 -10.59 12.68
C ASN A 10 11.02 -9.75 13.87
N SER A 11 10.17 -8.85 14.39
CA SER A 11 10.47 -8.05 15.57
C SER A 11 10.56 -8.91 16.84
N VAL A 12 9.62 -9.85 17.00
CA VAL A 12 9.65 -10.83 18.10
C VAL A 12 10.90 -11.70 17.98
N TRP A 13 11.21 -12.22 16.78
CA TRP A 13 12.42 -12.99 16.52
C TRP A 13 13.70 -12.22 16.82
N ASN A 14 13.80 -10.96 16.41
CA ASN A 14 14.95 -10.12 16.67
C ASN A 14 15.11 -9.79 18.17
N SER A 15 14.01 -9.66 18.89
CA SER A 15 14.02 -9.38 20.35
C SER A 15 14.37 -10.63 21.18
N VAL A 16 14.04 -11.82 20.68
CA VAL A 16 14.30 -13.12 21.33
C VAL A 16 15.56 -13.81 20.76
N GLY A 17 16.17 -13.23 19.73
CA GLY A 17 17.09 -13.83 18.77
C GLY A 17 18.45 -14.33 19.29
N ASN A 18 18.71 -14.34 20.60
CA ASN A 18 19.87 -15.02 21.19
C ASN A 18 19.52 -16.20 22.10
N THR A 19 18.26 -16.49 22.31
CA THR A 19 17.83 -17.72 22.93
C THR A 19 17.80 -18.81 21.85
N LYS A 20 18.49 -19.92 22.05
CA LYS A 20 18.42 -21.12 21.19
C LYS A 20 16.98 -21.68 21.18
N LEU A 21 16.10 -21.01 20.47
CA LEU A 21 14.75 -21.49 20.17
C LEU A 21 14.85 -22.47 19.02
N THR A 22 15.31 -23.69 19.31
CA THR A 22 15.38 -24.79 18.36
C THR A 22 13.98 -25.29 18.03
N HIS A 23 13.60 -25.20 16.77
CA HIS A 23 12.60 -26.00 16.03
C HIS A 23 11.46 -26.62 16.84
N TYR A 24 10.58 -25.81 17.45
CA TYR A 24 9.33 -26.31 17.99
C TYR A 24 8.15 -25.62 17.32
N TRP A 25 7.06 -26.36 17.16
CA TRP A 25 5.79 -25.88 16.64
C TRP A 25 5.30 -24.71 17.49
N PHE A 26 5.28 -23.51 16.89
CA PHE A 26 4.69 -22.35 17.55
C PHE A 26 3.18 -22.40 17.37
N CYS A 27 2.45 -22.50 18.47
CA CYS A 27 1.05 -22.10 18.49
C CYS A 27 1.00 -20.59 18.70
N TYR A 28 0.50 -19.85 17.73
CA TYR A 28 0.25 -18.45 17.89
C TYR A 28 -1.24 -18.15 17.76
N GLU A 29 -1.71 -17.28 18.64
CA GLU A 29 -3.05 -16.72 18.58
C GLU A 29 -2.98 -15.25 18.24
N SER A 30 -3.77 -14.81 17.26
CA SER A 30 -3.92 -13.41 16.94
C SER A 30 -5.38 -13.01 16.90
N LEU A 31 -5.64 -11.84 17.43
CA LEU A 31 -6.98 -11.25 17.42
C LEU A 31 -7.57 -11.11 16.01
N GLY A 32 -6.73 -10.85 15.00
CA GLY A 32 -7.19 -10.70 13.63
C GLY A 32 -7.73 -11.99 13.02
N TRP A 33 -7.13 -13.14 13.37
CA TRP A 33 -7.55 -14.44 12.87
C TRP A 33 -8.73 -15.02 13.66
N SER A 34 -8.65 -14.94 14.99
CA SER A 34 -9.62 -15.62 15.88
C SER A 34 -10.89 -14.82 16.13
N SER A 35 -10.87 -13.49 15.97
CA SER A 35 -11.99 -12.62 16.33
C SER A 35 -13.29 -12.93 15.59
N GLY A 36 -13.23 -13.28 14.32
CA GLY A 36 -14.41 -13.65 13.53
C GLY A 36 -15.10 -14.92 14.06
N TRP A 37 -14.30 -15.95 14.29
CA TRP A 37 -14.79 -17.23 14.84
C TRP A 37 -15.31 -17.06 16.25
N VAL A 38 -14.61 -16.31 17.08
CA VAL A 38 -15.03 -16.07 18.47
C VAL A 38 -16.33 -15.28 18.51
N SER A 39 -16.51 -14.28 17.70
CA SER A 39 -17.76 -13.52 17.60
C SER A 39 -18.93 -14.42 17.19
N PHE A 40 -18.69 -15.35 16.27
CA PHE A 40 -19.67 -16.33 15.83
C PHE A 40 -20.08 -17.26 16.98
N TYR A 41 -19.12 -17.85 17.70
CA TYR A 41 -19.43 -18.73 18.86
C TYR A 41 -20.02 -17.94 20.04
N ASP A 42 -19.61 -16.71 20.30
CA ASP A 42 -20.15 -15.84 21.33
C ASP A 42 -21.64 -15.53 21.08
N TYR A 43 -22.02 -15.35 19.82
CA TYR A 43 -23.41 -15.21 19.43
C TYR A 43 -24.23 -16.46 19.86
N PHE A 44 -23.81 -17.69 19.51
CA PHE A 44 -24.51 -18.92 19.85
C PHE A 44 -24.53 -19.17 21.36
N ARG A 45 -23.50 -18.74 22.06
CA ARG A 45 -23.48 -18.77 23.53
C ARG A 45 -24.54 -17.84 24.12
N ARG A 46 -24.64 -16.62 23.63
CA ARG A 46 -25.63 -15.62 24.12
C ARG A 46 -27.07 -16.04 23.85
N VAL A 47 -27.32 -16.71 22.74
CA VAL A 47 -28.66 -17.27 22.45
C VAL A 47 -28.91 -18.63 23.08
N GLY A 48 -27.98 -19.16 23.88
CA GLY A 48 -28.16 -20.37 24.69
C GLY A 48 -28.00 -21.70 23.95
N ILE A 49 -27.47 -21.69 22.74
CA ILE A 49 -27.23 -22.89 21.92
C ILE A 49 -25.95 -23.62 22.36
N VAL A 50 -24.91 -22.88 22.70
CA VAL A 50 -23.60 -23.42 23.11
C VAL A 50 -23.36 -23.11 24.59
N LYS A 51 -23.01 -24.13 25.37
CA LYS A 51 -22.67 -24.02 26.78
C LYS A 51 -21.30 -24.65 27.02
N THR A 52 -20.24 -23.87 26.88
CA THR A 52 -18.86 -24.30 27.11
C THR A 52 -18.19 -23.32 28.07
N PRO A 53 -17.99 -23.66 29.35
CA PRO A 53 -17.29 -22.78 30.30
C PRO A 53 -15.87 -22.41 29.89
N GLU A 54 -15.21 -23.29 29.13
CA GLU A 54 -13.86 -23.04 28.58
C GLU A 54 -13.85 -21.88 27.62
N PHE A 55 -14.94 -21.66 26.89
CA PHE A 55 -15.08 -20.57 25.95
C PHE A 55 -15.13 -19.21 26.67
N ASP A 56 -15.63 -19.12 27.87
CA ASP A 56 -15.64 -17.88 28.66
C ASP A 56 -14.20 -17.39 28.93
N LYS A 57 -13.31 -18.32 29.28
CA LYS A 57 -11.89 -18.00 29.48
C LYS A 57 -11.24 -17.53 28.21
N TYR A 58 -11.59 -18.09 27.05
CA TYR A 58 -11.08 -17.67 25.78
C TYR A 58 -11.57 -16.27 25.37
N VAL A 59 -12.85 -15.96 25.63
CA VAL A 59 -13.41 -14.61 25.43
C VAL A 59 -12.70 -13.61 26.35
N GLU A 60 -12.50 -13.93 27.61
CA GLU A 60 -11.75 -13.10 28.55
C GLU A 60 -10.30 -12.84 28.09
N TYR A 61 -9.64 -13.90 27.62
CA TYR A 61 -8.30 -13.77 27.01
C TYR A 61 -8.30 -12.78 25.85
N LEU A 62 -9.24 -12.87 24.92
CA LEU A 62 -9.34 -11.95 23.79
C LEU A 62 -9.69 -10.50 24.20
N GLN A 63 -10.47 -10.34 25.28
CA GLN A 63 -10.82 -9.03 25.82
C GLN A 63 -9.71 -8.39 26.65
N SER A 64 -8.69 -9.15 27.03
CA SER A 64 -7.57 -8.68 27.86
C SER A 64 -6.68 -7.63 27.20
N GLY A 65 -6.89 -7.34 25.92
CA GLY A 65 -6.12 -6.35 25.17
C GLY A 65 -4.84 -6.90 24.53
N LEU A 66 -4.71 -8.21 24.45
CA LEU A 66 -3.63 -8.87 23.73
C LEU A 66 -3.84 -8.74 22.21
N PHE A 67 -2.77 -8.54 21.49
CA PHE A 67 -2.77 -8.49 20.02
C PHE A 67 -2.33 -9.83 19.44
N MET A 68 -1.27 -10.37 19.98
CA MET A 68 -0.69 -11.66 19.60
C MET A 68 -0.06 -12.34 20.82
N THR A 69 -0.13 -13.66 20.86
CA THR A 69 0.60 -14.48 21.85
C THR A 69 1.27 -15.63 21.12
N VAL A 70 2.54 -15.85 21.42
CA VAL A 70 3.32 -17.00 20.95
C VAL A 70 3.60 -17.88 22.17
N PHE A 71 3.24 -19.15 22.08
CA PHE A 71 3.45 -20.12 23.14
C PHE A 71 4.59 -21.06 22.80
N GLN A 72 5.44 -21.31 23.78
CA GLN A 72 6.48 -22.32 23.76
C GLN A 72 6.53 -22.98 25.13
N ASP A 73 7.12 -24.17 25.23
CA ASP A 73 7.26 -24.87 26.50
C ASP A 73 7.96 -23.98 27.55
N GLY A 74 7.22 -23.65 28.62
CA GLY A 74 7.70 -22.79 29.70
C GLY A 74 7.83 -21.30 29.37
N LEU A 75 7.39 -20.84 28.19
CA LEU A 75 7.44 -19.43 27.79
C LEU A 75 6.20 -19.01 27.03
N ALA A 76 5.65 -17.85 27.36
CA ALA A 76 4.65 -17.15 26.56
C ALA A 76 5.14 -15.75 26.22
N VAL A 77 5.28 -15.46 24.92
CA VAL A 77 5.58 -14.10 24.42
C VAL A 77 4.28 -13.42 24.09
N VAL A 78 4.02 -12.28 24.73
CA VAL A 78 2.75 -11.57 24.64
C VAL A 78 2.97 -10.20 24.01
N CYS A 79 2.31 -9.93 22.90
CA CYS A 79 2.25 -8.63 22.27
C CYS A 79 0.92 -7.95 22.63
N ARG A 80 0.99 -6.75 23.20
CA ARG A 80 -0.21 -5.95 23.49
C ARG A 80 -0.69 -5.24 22.22
N ARG A 81 -1.96 -4.83 22.21
CA ARG A 81 -2.49 -4.00 21.12
C ARG A 81 -1.66 -2.72 20.96
N PRO A 82 -1.40 -2.32 19.71
CA PRO A 82 -0.76 -1.04 19.46
C PRO A 82 -1.61 0.09 20.06
N LYS A 83 -0.97 1.15 20.52
CA LYS A 83 -1.65 2.36 21.00
C LYS A 83 -2.24 3.17 19.86
N LYS A 84 -1.69 3.01 18.64
CA LYS A 84 -2.12 3.71 17.44
C LYS A 84 -2.12 2.74 16.26
N LEU A 85 -3.18 2.83 15.45
CA LEU A 85 -3.37 2.04 14.25
C LEU A 85 -4.15 2.88 13.26
N LEU A 86 -3.47 3.35 12.21
CA LEU A 86 -4.02 4.22 11.18
C LEU A 86 -4.26 3.46 9.89
N ARG A 87 -5.40 3.71 9.27
CA ARG A 87 -5.83 3.05 8.04
C ARG A 87 -6.37 4.07 7.04
N ASP A 88 -6.34 3.70 5.77
CA ASP A 88 -7.03 4.43 4.72
C ASP A 88 -8.52 4.02 4.63
N GLU A 89 -9.27 4.67 3.73
CA GLU A 89 -10.70 4.39 3.49
C GLU A 89 -10.97 2.94 3.04
N ARG A 90 -9.96 2.20 2.61
CA ARG A 90 -10.02 0.78 2.24
C ARG A 90 -9.53 -0.13 3.34
N GLU A 91 -9.47 0.36 4.58
CA GLU A 91 -9.02 -0.39 5.76
C GLU A 91 -7.58 -0.93 5.68
N ARG A 92 -6.75 -0.40 4.77
CA ARG A 92 -5.32 -0.77 4.67
C ARG A 92 -4.50 0.10 5.61
N MET A 93 -3.46 -0.48 6.23
CA MET A 93 -2.51 0.30 7.03
C MET A 93 -1.93 1.43 6.18
N HIS A 94 -2.07 2.66 6.65
CA HIS A 94 -1.66 3.83 5.89
C HIS A 94 -1.52 5.06 6.78
N SER A 95 -0.44 5.81 6.57
CA SER A 95 -0.30 7.18 7.09
C SER A 95 0.77 7.92 6.30
N GLU A 96 0.50 9.18 5.98
CA GLU A 96 1.46 10.11 5.35
C GLU A 96 2.02 11.12 6.34
N THR A 97 1.61 11.08 7.61
CA THR A 97 2.01 12.06 8.62
C THR A 97 2.84 11.47 9.75
N GLU A 98 2.63 10.21 10.07
CA GLU A 98 3.28 9.52 11.18
C GLU A 98 3.31 8.00 10.95
N ALA A 99 3.84 7.23 11.89
CA ALA A 99 3.79 5.77 11.81
C ALA A 99 2.35 5.27 11.76
N ALA A 100 2.05 4.34 10.84
CA ALA A 100 0.72 3.76 10.74
C ALA A 100 0.39 2.86 11.94
N ILE A 101 1.39 2.23 12.54
CA ILE A 101 1.24 1.43 13.76
C ILE A 101 2.30 1.90 14.77
N GLU A 102 1.88 2.11 16.01
CA GLU A 102 2.79 2.46 17.10
C GLU A 102 2.39 1.73 18.38
N TRP A 103 3.36 1.09 19.03
CA TRP A 103 3.21 0.44 20.34
C TRP A 103 3.64 1.35 21.50
N ARG A 104 3.32 0.94 22.72
CA ARG A 104 3.61 1.74 23.93
C ARG A 104 5.09 1.79 24.29
N ASP A 105 5.86 0.81 23.85
CA ASP A 105 7.32 0.73 23.99
C ASP A 105 8.08 1.62 22.98
N GLY A 106 7.33 2.27 22.07
CA GLY A 106 7.90 3.13 21.04
C GLY A 106 8.19 2.43 19.72
N PHE A 107 7.95 1.11 19.61
CA PHE A 107 8.08 0.41 18.35
C PHE A 107 7.09 0.94 17.33
N LYS A 108 7.54 1.16 16.08
CA LYS A 108 6.79 1.82 15.02
C LYS A 108 6.91 1.07 13.71
N LEU A 109 5.81 1.01 12.97
CA LEU A 109 5.76 0.51 11.61
C LEU A 109 5.13 1.55 10.69
N TYR A 110 5.75 1.73 9.53
CA TYR A 110 5.37 2.73 8.54
C TYR A 110 4.75 2.05 7.33
N TYR A 111 3.55 2.46 6.97
CA TYR A 111 2.80 1.89 5.86
C TYR A 111 2.24 2.96 4.94
N LEU A 112 2.31 2.71 3.64
CA LEU A 112 1.60 3.46 2.62
C LEU A 112 0.74 2.49 1.81
N PHE A 113 -0.58 2.66 1.88
CA PHE A 113 -1.59 1.84 1.18
C PHE A 113 -1.48 0.33 1.44
N GLY A 114 -1.11 -0.06 2.64
CA GLY A 114 -0.92 -1.45 3.04
C GLY A 114 0.47 -2.03 2.77
N ILE A 115 1.37 -1.25 2.20
CA ILE A 115 2.74 -1.65 1.90
C ILE A 115 3.66 -1.08 2.98
N GLU A 116 4.50 -1.92 3.56
CA GLU A 116 5.44 -1.54 4.58
C GLU A 116 6.67 -0.83 4.00
N PHE A 117 7.14 0.17 4.73
CA PHE A 117 8.33 0.94 4.43
C PHE A 117 9.24 1.00 5.67
N ASP A 118 10.55 1.01 5.47
CA ASP A 118 11.43 1.49 6.51
C ASP A 118 11.21 3.00 6.75
N GLU A 119 11.47 3.46 7.98
CA GLU A 119 11.22 4.86 8.37
C GLU A 119 11.93 5.86 7.47
N LYS A 120 13.16 5.58 7.06
CA LYS A 120 13.99 6.49 6.28
C LYS A 120 13.43 6.67 4.87
N LEU A 121 13.03 5.58 4.22
CA LEU A 121 12.39 5.63 2.91
C LEU A 121 11.02 6.27 3.00
N TRP A 122 10.21 5.89 3.99
CA TRP A 122 8.90 6.48 4.23
C TRP A 122 8.99 8.01 4.37
N LYS A 123 9.90 8.52 5.22
CA LYS A 123 10.13 9.96 5.38
C LYS A 123 10.50 10.65 4.07
N LYS A 124 11.37 10.05 3.26
CA LYS A 124 11.72 10.62 1.95
C LYS A 124 10.51 10.74 1.04
N VAL A 125 9.61 9.76 1.08
CA VAL A 125 8.38 9.76 0.27
C VAL A 125 7.41 10.84 0.74
N VAL A 126 7.04 10.85 2.01
CA VAL A 126 6.03 11.76 2.55
C VAL A 126 6.50 13.22 2.57
N ASP A 127 7.79 13.45 2.82
CA ASP A 127 8.42 14.77 2.74
C ASP A 127 8.65 15.25 1.30
N ARG A 128 8.32 14.42 0.29
CA ARG A 128 8.59 14.67 -1.14
C ARG A 128 10.08 14.92 -1.45
N LYS A 129 10.97 14.28 -0.70
CA LYS A 129 12.44 14.40 -0.84
C LYS A 129 13.08 13.21 -1.56
N LEU A 130 12.29 12.21 -1.93
CA LEU A 130 12.79 11.06 -2.67
C LEU A 130 13.20 11.51 -4.07
N LYS A 131 14.45 11.30 -4.45
CA LYS A 131 14.93 11.62 -5.79
C LYS A 131 14.48 10.55 -6.79
N PHE A 132 14.30 10.95 -8.05
CA PHE A 132 13.90 10.03 -9.13
C PHE A 132 14.80 8.79 -9.22
N LYS A 133 16.13 8.98 -9.16
CA LYS A 133 17.09 7.87 -9.18
C LYS A 133 16.89 6.90 -8.02
N GLU A 134 16.72 7.43 -6.80
CA GLU A 134 16.47 6.61 -5.60
C GLU A 134 15.15 5.84 -5.71
N MET A 135 14.11 6.46 -6.28
CA MET A 135 12.83 5.78 -6.52
C MET A 135 12.99 4.61 -7.50
N MET A 136 13.79 4.78 -8.55
CA MET A 136 14.06 3.72 -9.52
C MET A 136 14.90 2.57 -8.95
N GLU A 137 15.71 2.83 -7.91
CA GLU A 137 16.53 1.85 -7.20
C GLU A 137 15.72 1.03 -6.17
N ILE A 138 14.47 1.42 -5.84
CA ILE A 138 13.61 0.62 -4.96
C ILE A 138 13.31 -0.70 -5.66
N SER A 139 13.83 -1.80 -5.11
CA SER A 139 13.68 -3.14 -5.70
C SER A 139 12.25 -3.68 -5.62
N ASN A 140 11.56 -3.39 -4.51
CA ASN A 140 10.18 -3.80 -4.31
C ASN A 140 9.24 -2.94 -5.18
N MET A 141 8.58 -3.58 -6.16
CA MET A 141 7.67 -2.90 -7.09
C MET A 141 6.46 -2.29 -6.37
N GLU A 142 5.92 -2.95 -5.36
CA GLU A 142 4.77 -2.46 -4.60
C GLU A 142 5.12 -1.20 -3.81
N GLN A 143 6.29 -1.16 -3.16
CA GLN A 143 6.80 0.04 -2.49
C GLN A 143 6.99 1.18 -3.48
N ARG A 144 7.57 0.90 -4.67
CA ARG A 144 7.75 1.90 -5.73
C ARG A 144 6.43 2.49 -6.19
N MET A 145 5.42 1.63 -6.42
CA MET A 145 4.08 2.07 -6.82
C MET A 145 3.36 2.85 -5.71
N ALA A 146 3.50 2.43 -4.45
CA ALA A 146 2.93 3.15 -3.31
C ALA A 146 3.59 4.52 -3.13
N ALA A 147 4.92 4.60 -3.26
CA ALA A 147 5.65 5.87 -3.23
C ALA A 147 5.21 6.81 -4.35
N LEU A 148 5.10 6.29 -5.59
CA LEU A 148 4.64 7.08 -6.73
C LEU A 148 3.21 7.59 -6.54
N LYS A 149 2.35 6.82 -5.88
CA LYS A 149 0.98 7.25 -5.58
C LYS A 149 0.93 8.42 -4.60
N VAL A 150 1.82 8.47 -3.59
CA VAL A 150 1.96 9.60 -2.67
C VAL A 150 2.56 10.82 -3.36
N LEU A 151 3.62 10.62 -4.14
CA LEU A 151 4.33 11.70 -4.82
C LEU A 151 3.52 12.31 -5.98
N GLY A 152 2.63 11.51 -6.57
CA GLY A 152 1.87 11.85 -7.76
C GLY A 152 2.64 11.57 -9.04
N ALA A 153 1.88 11.32 -10.12
CA ALA A 153 2.49 10.97 -11.40
C ALA A 153 3.19 12.17 -12.07
N GLU A 154 2.80 13.40 -11.74
CA GLU A 154 3.50 14.61 -12.19
C GLU A 154 4.93 14.67 -11.69
N TYR A 155 5.17 14.24 -10.45
CA TYR A 155 6.51 14.09 -9.90
C TYR A 155 7.42 13.22 -10.79
N LEU A 156 6.89 12.15 -11.37
CA LEU A 156 7.63 11.28 -12.28
C LEU A 156 8.10 12.06 -13.53
N LEU A 157 7.23 12.89 -14.09
CA LEU A 157 7.55 13.70 -15.27
C LEU A 157 8.57 14.79 -14.97
N GLU A 158 8.39 15.49 -13.85
CA GLU A 158 9.27 16.60 -13.45
C GLU A 158 10.66 16.10 -13.05
N GLN A 159 10.72 15.17 -12.11
CA GLN A 159 11.99 14.66 -11.57
C GLN A 159 12.73 13.77 -12.57
N GLY A 160 12.01 13.08 -13.43
CA GLY A 160 12.55 12.31 -14.53
C GLY A 160 13.00 13.16 -15.71
N LYS A 161 12.74 14.49 -15.67
CA LYS A 161 13.01 15.42 -16.78
C LYS A 161 12.39 14.92 -18.08
N ALA A 162 11.11 14.56 -18.03
CA ALA A 162 10.38 14.10 -19.19
C ALA A 162 10.33 15.19 -20.26
N GLN A 163 10.57 14.81 -21.51
CA GLN A 163 10.51 15.71 -22.65
C GLN A 163 9.06 15.81 -23.12
N LEU A 164 8.50 17.02 -23.13
CA LEU A 164 7.20 17.26 -23.78
C LEU A 164 7.37 17.07 -25.30
N ILE A 165 6.56 16.19 -25.88
CA ILE A 165 6.51 15.93 -27.33
C ILE A 165 5.43 16.80 -27.97
N GLU A 166 4.22 16.75 -27.44
CA GLU A 166 3.08 17.49 -27.96
C GLU A 166 2.16 17.95 -26.82
N LYS A 167 1.56 19.12 -27.03
CA LYS A 167 0.42 19.63 -26.26
C LYS A 167 -0.67 20.03 -27.22
N THR A 168 -1.84 19.42 -27.08
CA THR A 168 -2.99 19.70 -27.96
C THR A 168 -3.85 20.84 -27.44
N THR A 169 -4.71 21.37 -28.28
CA THR A 169 -5.71 22.40 -27.92
C THR A 169 -6.74 21.88 -26.90
N ARG A 170 -6.92 20.55 -26.79
CA ARG A 170 -7.76 19.89 -25.79
C ARG A 170 -7.08 19.78 -24.43
N GLY A 171 -5.81 20.19 -24.31
CA GLY A 171 -5.05 20.14 -23.07
C GLY A 171 -4.37 18.79 -22.82
N ASN A 172 -4.40 17.85 -23.78
CA ASN A 172 -3.64 16.62 -23.71
C ASN A 172 -2.16 16.89 -23.94
N GLU A 173 -1.29 16.32 -23.11
CA GLU A 173 0.16 16.50 -23.19
C GLU A 173 0.83 15.13 -23.26
N LEU A 174 1.63 14.90 -24.30
CA LEU A 174 2.42 13.68 -24.48
C LEU A 174 3.86 13.93 -24.06
N PHE A 175 4.37 13.09 -23.18
CA PHE A 175 5.74 13.16 -22.67
C PHE A 175 6.53 11.91 -23.01
N LEU A 176 7.82 12.10 -23.29
CA LEU A 176 8.81 11.03 -23.38
C LEU A 176 9.74 11.08 -22.18
N LEU A 177 9.79 9.99 -21.43
CA LEU A 177 10.74 9.80 -20.33
C LEU A 177 11.81 8.79 -20.73
N LYS A 178 13.07 9.24 -20.76
CA LYS A 178 14.22 8.42 -21.14
C LYS A 178 14.81 7.72 -19.92
N GLY A 179 15.32 6.50 -20.10
CA GLY A 179 16.07 5.79 -19.05
C GLY A 179 15.21 5.10 -17.99
N VAL A 180 13.90 4.97 -18.21
CA VAL A 180 13.00 4.18 -17.35
C VAL A 180 12.80 2.80 -17.97
N PHE A 181 13.02 1.73 -17.20
CA PHE A 181 12.80 0.34 -17.61
C PHE A 181 13.53 -0.12 -18.90
N SER A 182 14.75 0.35 -19.13
CA SER A 182 15.57 0.02 -20.32
C SER A 182 14.94 0.36 -21.69
N ARG A 183 13.81 1.06 -21.73
CA ARG A 183 13.09 1.48 -22.94
C ARG A 183 12.63 2.94 -22.80
N TYR A 184 12.24 3.54 -23.91
CA TYR A 184 11.54 4.81 -23.90
C TYR A 184 10.12 4.59 -23.33
N ALA A 185 9.75 5.39 -22.35
CA ALA A 185 8.41 5.35 -21.78
C ALA A 185 7.65 6.63 -22.16
N TYR A 186 6.48 6.45 -22.74
CA TYR A 186 5.59 7.55 -23.09
C TYR A 186 4.51 7.70 -22.05
N PHE A 187 4.20 8.93 -21.68
CA PHE A 187 3.18 9.27 -20.71
C PHE A 187 2.24 10.32 -21.28
N LEU A 188 0.95 10.07 -21.13
CA LEU A 188 -0.10 11.01 -21.48
C LEU A 188 -0.59 11.69 -20.21
N LYS A 189 -0.46 13.01 -20.13
CA LYS A 189 -1.04 13.85 -19.08
C LYS A 189 -2.28 14.53 -19.64
N TYR A 190 -3.38 14.47 -18.91
CA TYR A 190 -4.66 15.04 -19.30
C TYR A 190 -5.47 15.41 -18.06
N THR A 191 -6.42 16.34 -18.23
CA THR A 191 -7.34 16.72 -17.17
C THR A 191 -8.70 16.09 -17.45
N CYS A 192 -9.26 15.41 -16.44
CA CYS A 192 -10.63 14.90 -16.55
C CYS A 192 -11.62 16.08 -16.56
N PRO A 193 -12.46 16.23 -17.59
CA PRO A 193 -13.35 17.38 -17.71
C PRO A 193 -14.41 17.42 -16.60
N SER A 194 -14.90 16.25 -16.16
CA SER A 194 -15.97 16.16 -15.15
C SER A 194 -15.47 16.43 -13.72
N THR A 195 -14.21 16.10 -13.40
CA THR A 195 -13.66 16.23 -12.03
C THR A 195 -12.61 17.29 -11.88
N GLY A 196 -12.06 17.82 -12.97
CA GLY A 196 -10.90 18.73 -12.97
C GLY A 196 -9.59 18.09 -12.50
N ARG A 197 -9.58 16.77 -12.26
CA ARG A 197 -8.38 16.08 -11.80
C ARG A 197 -7.40 15.84 -12.95
N VAL A 198 -6.13 16.06 -12.66
CA VAL A 198 -5.05 15.75 -13.59
C VAL A 198 -4.66 14.29 -13.44
N TYR A 199 -4.54 13.62 -14.57
CA TYR A 199 -4.09 12.23 -14.66
C TYR A 199 -2.83 12.14 -15.51
N VAL A 200 -1.96 11.20 -15.15
CA VAL A 200 -0.82 10.79 -15.97
C VAL A 200 -0.90 9.28 -16.15
N SER A 201 -0.95 8.83 -17.38
CA SER A 201 -1.07 7.41 -17.74
C SER A 201 0.08 7.00 -18.64
N GLY A 202 0.60 5.79 -18.46
CA GLY A 202 1.52 5.19 -19.42
C GLY A 202 0.81 4.94 -20.75
N VAL A 203 1.54 5.09 -21.84
CA VAL A 203 1.07 4.86 -23.21
C VAL A 203 1.91 3.73 -23.83
N ASP A 204 1.27 2.91 -24.64
CA ASP A 204 1.99 1.91 -25.44
C ASP A 204 3.10 2.58 -26.27
N PRO A 205 4.35 2.06 -26.26
CA PRO A 205 5.45 2.67 -26.98
C PRO A 205 5.22 2.85 -28.48
N GLU A 206 4.49 1.94 -29.13
CA GLU A 206 4.21 2.03 -30.57
C GLU A 206 3.19 3.13 -30.87
N VAL A 207 2.27 3.39 -29.95
CA VAL A 207 1.31 4.51 -30.05
C VAL A 207 2.03 5.83 -29.73
N GLY A 208 2.82 5.86 -28.64
CA GLY A 208 3.55 7.05 -28.22
C GLY A 208 4.57 7.55 -29.25
N LYS A 209 5.22 6.62 -29.99
CA LYS A 209 6.16 6.96 -31.09
C LYS A 209 5.51 7.77 -32.23
N GLN A 210 4.19 7.70 -32.39
CA GLN A 210 3.48 8.49 -33.39
C GLN A 210 3.52 9.99 -33.06
N GLY A 211 3.84 10.35 -31.81
CA GLY A 211 4.06 11.74 -31.40
C GLY A 211 2.78 12.55 -31.22
N SER A 212 1.59 11.94 -31.26
CA SER A 212 0.32 12.63 -31.11
C SER A 212 -0.35 12.30 -29.77
N ALA A 213 -0.58 13.33 -28.95
CA ALA A 213 -1.25 13.21 -27.66
C ALA A 213 -2.74 12.83 -27.83
N ASP A 214 -3.40 13.37 -28.85
CA ASP A 214 -4.79 13.02 -29.14
C ASP A 214 -4.92 11.58 -29.69
N ALA A 215 -3.95 11.09 -30.45
CA ALA A 215 -3.90 9.67 -30.83
C ALA A 215 -3.71 8.75 -29.63
N CYS A 216 -2.86 9.15 -28.66
CA CYS A 216 -2.69 8.44 -27.40
C CYS A 216 -4.00 8.42 -26.56
N MET A 217 -4.76 9.51 -26.57
CA MET A 217 -6.03 9.61 -25.89
C MET A 217 -7.09 8.72 -26.56
N ALA A 218 -7.17 8.75 -27.90
CA ALA A 218 -8.06 7.86 -28.67
C ALA A 218 -7.75 6.39 -28.37
N TRP A 219 -6.48 6.00 -28.39
CA TRP A 219 -6.04 4.65 -28.04
C TRP A 219 -6.48 4.25 -26.62
N LYS A 220 -6.30 5.15 -25.65
CA LYS A 220 -6.68 4.91 -24.27
C LYS A 220 -8.17 4.61 -24.09
N HIS A 221 -9.01 5.24 -24.89
CA HIS A 221 -10.47 5.04 -24.88
C HIS A 221 -10.94 3.98 -25.88
N HIS A 222 -10.03 3.24 -26.52
CA HIS A 222 -10.36 2.23 -27.55
C HIS A 222 -11.14 2.80 -28.74
N MET A 223 -10.80 4.03 -29.14
CA MET A 223 -11.42 4.77 -30.23
C MET A 223 -10.44 4.96 -31.40
N THR A 224 -10.99 5.13 -32.60
CA THR A 224 -10.23 5.65 -33.72
C THR A 224 -10.01 7.17 -33.57
N MET A 225 -8.98 7.73 -34.21
CA MET A 225 -8.79 9.19 -34.23
C MET A 225 -9.99 9.95 -34.80
N LYS A 226 -10.70 9.36 -35.77
CA LYS A 226 -11.89 9.96 -36.35
C LYS A 226 -13.04 10.05 -35.33
N GLU A 227 -13.24 9.01 -34.54
CA GLU A 227 -14.25 9.01 -33.46
C GLU A 227 -13.86 10.00 -32.37
N TYR A 228 -12.59 9.99 -31.93
CA TYR A 228 -12.13 10.90 -30.90
C TYR A 228 -12.22 12.38 -31.34
N SER A 229 -11.87 12.70 -32.59
CA SER A 229 -11.98 14.06 -33.12
C SER A 229 -13.40 14.61 -33.17
N ASN A 230 -14.41 13.72 -33.24
CA ASN A 230 -15.82 14.09 -33.26
C ASN A 230 -16.41 14.31 -31.86
N ILE A 231 -15.68 14.01 -30.78
CA ILE A 231 -16.14 14.27 -29.41
C ILE A 231 -16.16 15.79 -29.17
N ILE A 232 -17.34 16.33 -28.94
CA ILE A 232 -17.56 17.78 -28.70
C ILE A 232 -17.42 18.09 -27.21
N ALA A 233 -17.84 17.15 -26.35
CA ALA A 233 -17.72 17.27 -24.90
C ALA A 233 -17.37 15.90 -24.30
N GLU A 234 -16.43 15.91 -23.36
CA GLU A 234 -16.10 14.73 -22.55
C GLU A 234 -16.79 14.89 -21.20
N ALA A 235 -17.53 13.87 -20.77
CA ALA A 235 -18.27 13.85 -19.50
C ALA A 235 -17.44 13.20 -18.38
#